data_85f1a8d89897c24cc0c559589603780e
#
_entry.id   85f1a8d89897c24cc0c559589603780e
#
_cell.length_a   1.000
_cell.length_b   1.000
_cell.length_c   1.000
_cell.angle_alpha   90.00
_cell.angle_beta   90.00
_cell.angle_gamma   90.00
#
_symmetry.space_group_name_H-M   'P 1'
#
loop_
_entity.id
_entity.type
_entity.pdbx_description
1 polymer ?
#
loop_
_entity_poly.entity_id
_entity_poly.type
_entity_poly.pdbx_seq_one_letter_code
_entity_poly.pdbx_strand_id
1 'polypeptide(L)'
;MSENRWLATGNFFTSYTDEQRIFRTHLDRLIFIGFLVALFVWPLFFKLSSKYMLVIDSILIAIVAVYGLNLLTGFAGLISIGHAAFVGVGAYTLASFSNVIGESHVLLTHAWPLMIIISGFVGAVFGAFVGLPAMRLKHLYLAIATLSFQMIFTWTIQFMTFFNQGQTIPIGRVFWFTGKVVRKEHYFFWYYAILVIVVILGFAVRNLLRSKHGRCLVAVRDNDRAADAMGMHPGFTKVYAFALSGF
;
A
#
# COMPACT_ATOMS: atom_id res chain seq x y z
N MET A 1 36.55 0.82 -15.56
CA MET A 1 35.94 0.96 -16.93
C MET A 1 34.48 1.35 -16.74
N SER A 2 34.17 2.64 -16.95
CA SER A 2 32.80 3.17 -16.89
C SER A 2 32.18 2.95 -18.26
N GLU A 3 31.58 1.78 -18.48
CA GLU A 3 30.80 1.53 -19.67
C GLU A 3 29.57 2.42 -19.71
N ASN A 4 29.43 3.17 -20.78
CA ASN A 4 28.26 3.98 -21.10
C ASN A 4 27.03 3.07 -21.32
N ARG A 5 26.32 2.72 -20.25
CA ARG A 5 25.15 1.85 -20.28
C ARG A 5 23.90 2.60 -20.71
N TRP A 6 23.83 3.03 -21.95
CA TRP A 6 22.66 3.71 -22.51
C TRP A 6 21.57 2.73 -22.98
N LEU A 7 21.96 1.58 -23.50
CA LEU A 7 21.06 0.56 -24.04
C LEU A 7 21.30 -0.81 -23.39
N ALA A 8 20.24 -1.58 -23.20
CA ALA A 8 20.26 -2.90 -22.56
C ALA A 8 20.62 -4.04 -23.55
N THR A 9 21.77 -3.94 -24.21
CA THR A 9 22.26 -5.03 -25.05
C THR A 9 23.39 -5.76 -24.36
N GLY A 10 23.23 -7.06 -24.08
CA GLY A 10 24.28 -7.93 -23.56
C GLY A 10 24.74 -7.64 -22.13
N ASN A 11 23.83 -7.26 -21.22
CA ASN A 11 24.16 -7.00 -19.82
C ASN A 11 24.55 -8.29 -19.09
N PHE A 12 25.84 -8.58 -19.07
CA PHE A 12 26.41 -9.64 -18.24
C PHE A 12 26.83 -9.02 -16.90
N PHE A 13 26.24 -9.52 -15.80
CA PHE A 13 26.59 -9.06 -14.45
C PHE A 13 27.65 -9.97 -13.84
N THR A 14 28.80 -9.40 -13.52
CA THR A 14 29.88 -10.12 -12.82
C THR A 14 29.80 -9.94 -11.29
N SER A 15 28.98 -9.00 -10.82
CA SER A 15 28.82 -8.68 -9.39
C SER A 15 27.35 -8.72 -8.98
N TYR A 16 27.06 -9.33 -7.84
CA TYR A 16 25.73 -9.38 -7.22
C TYR A 16 25.16 -7.98 -6.94
N THR A 17 26.01 -7.02 -6.58
CA THR A 17 25.61 -5.63 -6.34
C THR A 17 25.12 -4.93 -7.59
N ASP A 18 25.66 -5.27 -8.77
CA ASP A 18 25.25 -4.71 -10.04
C ASP A 18 23.91 -5.29 -10.54
N GLU A 19 23.66 -6.57 -10.25
CA GLU A 19 22.38 -7.21 -10.51
C GLU A 19 21.24 -6.58 -9.71
N GLN A 20 21.52 -6.16 -8.47
CA GLN A 20 20.56 -5.51 -7.58
C GLN A 20 20.34 -4.02 -7.87
N ARG A 21 21.04 -3.40 -8.83
CA ARG A 21 20.82 -1.97 -9.15
C ARG A 21 19.40 -1.72 -9.62
N ILE A 22 18.86 -0.61 -9.13
CA ILE A 22 17.46 -0.18 -9.36
C ILE A 22 17.21 0.09 -10.84
N PHE A 23 18.10 0.85 -11.44
CA PHE A 23 18.04 1.22 -12.83
C PHE A 23 19.26 0.58 -13.51
N ARG A 24 18.98 -0.33 -14.40
CA ARG A 24 20.03 -1.04 -15.16
C ARG A 24 20.68 -0.12 -16.16
N THR A 25 19.90 0.81 -16.70
CA THR A 25 20.31 1.72 -17.77
C THR A 25 20.10 3.18 -17.36
N HIS A 26 20.88 4.09 -17.88
CA HIS A 26 20.64 5.53 -17.69
C HIS A 26 19.29 5.95 -18.28
N LEU A 27 18.85 5.31 -19.37
CA LEU A 27 17.53 5.54 -19.97
C LEU A 27 16.39 5.18 -19.02
N ASP A 28 16.46 4.03 -18.32
CA ASP A 28 15.43 3.64 -17.35
C ASP A 28 15.28 4.67 -16.22
N ARG A 29 16.42 5.22 -15.77
CA ARG A 29 16.44 6.28 -14.77
C ARG A 29 15.81 7.56 -15.31
N LEU A 30 16.17 7.96 -16.53
CA LEU A 30 15.63 9.17 -17.16
C LEU A 30 14.12 9.05 -17.42
N ILE A 31 13.66 7.90 -17.92
CA ILE A 31 12.23 7.63 -18.14
C ILE A 31 11.48 7.69 -16.82
N PHE A 32 12.00 7.07 -15.77
CA PHE A 32 11.35 7.08 -14.45
C PHE A 32 11.29 8.49 -13.85
N ILE A 33 12.39 9.23 -13.90
CA ILE A 33 12.43 10.62 -13.41
C ILE A 33 11.51 11.50 -14.28
N GLY A 34 11.54 11.34 -15.59
CA GLY A 34 10.68 12.08 -16.52
C GLY A 34 9.19 11.80 -16.24
N PHE A 35 8.82 10.55 -15.97
CA PHE A 35 7.47 10.18 -15.59
C PHE A 35 7.03 10.82 -14.24
N LEU A 36 7.90 10.79 -13.23
CA LEU A 36 7.61 11.45 -11.95
C LEU A 36 7.47 12.97 -12.10
N VAL A 37 8.35 13.59 -12.88
CA VAL A 37 8.27 15.03 -13.18
C VAL A 37 6.99 15.33 -13.93
N ALA A 38 6.62 14.53 -14.91
CA ALA A 38 5.37 14.68 -15.66
C ALA A 38 4.15 14.60 -14.73
N LEU A 39 4.09 13.61 -13.82
CA LEU A 39 3.02 13.52 -12.83
C LEU A 39 2.98 14.73 -11.90
N PHE A 40 4.13 15.27 -11.50
CA PHE A 40 4.19 16.42 -10.62
C PHE A 40 3.75 17.71 -11.31
N VAL A 41 4.10 17.87 -12.58
CA VAL A 41 3.88 19.09 -13.37
C VAL A 41 2.50 19.09 -14.04
N TRP A 42 1.95 17.91 -14.34
CA TRP A 42 0.66 17.74 -15.03
C TRP A 42 -0.47 18.63 -14.47
N PRO A 43 -0.78 18.64 -13.15
CA PRO A 43 -1.90 19.42 -12.63
C PRO A 43 -1.68 20.95 -12.69
N LEU A 44 -0.41 21.41 -12.82
CA LEU A 44 -0.09 22.82 -12.93
C LEU A 44 -0.42 23.38 -14.32
N PHE A 45 -0.24 22.57 -15.37
CA PHE A 45 -0.51 23.01 -16.74
C PHE A 45 -1.97 22.87 -17.13
N PHE A 46 -2.61 21.80 -16.67
CA PHE A 46 -4.01 21.57 -16.95
C PHE A 46 -4.84 22.03 -15.76
N LYS A 47 -5.56 23.17 -15.89
CA LYS A 47 -6.59 23.58 -14.93
C LYS A 47 -7.75 22.58 -15.00
N LEU A 48 -7.53 21.36 -14.48
CA LEU A 48 -8.52 20.30 -14.51
C LEU A 48 -9.74 20.69 -13.66
N SER A 49 -10.92 20.39 -14.17
CA SER A 49 -12.15 20.48 -13.38
C SER A 49 -12.06 19.57 -12.16
N SER A 50 -12.66 19.96 -11.06
CA SER A 50 -12.72 19.19 -9.79
C SER A 50 -13.08 17.72 -9.96
N LYS A 51 -13.90 17.40 -10.96
CA LYS A 51 -14.30 16.02 -11.26
C LYS A 51 -13.12 15.14 -11.73
N TYR A 52 -12.26 15.67 -12.60
CA TYR A 52 -11.09 14.92 -13.10
C TYR A 52 -10.05 14.73 -12.01
N MET A 53 -9.87 15.70 -11.12
CA MET A 53 -8.97 15.57 -9.97
C MET A 53 -9.40 14.45 -9.03
N LEU A 54 -10.69 14.33 -8.71
CA LEU A 54 -11.22 13.24 -7.89
C LEU A 54 -10.96 11.85 -8.52
N VAL A 55 -11.07 11.74 -9.84
CA VAL A 55 -10.76 10.48 -10.53
C VAL A 55 -9.27 10.14 -10.41
N ILE A 56 -8.40 11.12 -10.60
CA ILE A 56 -6.95 10.93 -10.50
C ILE A 56 -6.55 10.54 -9.06
N ASP A 57 -7.11 11.22 -8.05
CA ASP A 57 -6.88 10.87 -6.65
C ASP A 57 -7.32 9.44 -6.36
N SER A 58 -8.47 9.01 -6.89
CA SER A 58 -8.95 7.62 -6.76
C SER A 58 -8.01 6.61 -7.41
N ILE A 59 -7.42 6.96 -8.57
CA ILE A 59 -6.42 6.12 -9.25
C ILE A 59 -5.15 6.02 -8.39
N LEU A 60 -4.67 7.11 -7.82
CA LEU A 60 -3.48 7.10 -6.95
C LEU A 60 -3.70 6.24 -5.71
N ILE A 61 -4.87 6.31 -5.08
CA ILE A 61 -5.26 5.45 -3.95
C ILE A 61 -5.29 3.97 -4.39
N ALA A 62 -5.87 3.69 -5.56
CA ALA A 62 -5.89 2.34 -6.10
C ALA A 62 -4.48 1.77 -6.33
N ILE A 63 -3.52 2.61 -6.75
CA ILE A 63 -2.12 2.20 -6.90
C ILE A 63 -1.53 1.74 -5.56
N VAL A 64 -1.84 2.41 -4.45
CA VAL A 64 -1.40 1.97 -3.11
C VAL A 64 -1.95 0.60 -2.78
N ALA A 65 -3.26 0.38 -3.02
CA ALA A 65 -3.89 -0.92 -2.81
C ALA A 65 -3.26 -2.03 -3.68
N VAL A 66 -2.93 -1.70 -4.93
CA VAL A 66 -2.25 -2.62 -5.86
C VAL A 66 -0.83 -2.94 -5.39
N TYR A 67 -0.11 -2.02 -4.76
CA TYR A 67 1.20 -2.34 -4.16
C TYR A 67 1.09 -3.40 -3.08
N GLY A 68 0.11 -3.29 -2.17
CA GLY A 68 -0.17 -4.30 -1.16
C GLY A 68 -0.55 -5.65 -1.78
N LEU A 69 -1.46 -5.63 -2.75
CA LEU A 69 -1.90 -6.84 -3.45
C LEU A 69 -0.74 -7.51 -4.21
N ASN A 70 0.10 -6.74 -4.89
CA ASN A 70 1.26 -7.27 -5.63
C ASN A 70 2.31 -7.88 -4.69
N LEU A 71 2.49 -7.32 -3.50
CA LEU A 71 3.37 -7.89 -2.50
C LEU A 71 2.87 -9.28 -2.08
N LEU A 72 1.57 -9.45 -1.91
CA LEU A 72 0.95 -10.69 -1.50
C LEU A 72 0.90 -11.71 -2.65
N THR A 73 0.32 -11.34 -3.79
CA THR A 73 0.11 -12.26 -4.92
C THR A 73 1.36 -12.42 -5.78
N GLY A 74 2.07 -11.32 -6.05
CA GLY A 74 3.24 -11.31 -6.92
C GLY A 74 4.49 -11.90 -6.26
N PHE A 75 4.80 -11.46 -5.05
CA PHE A 75 6.05 -11.83 -4.38
C PHE A 75 5.91 -12.97 -3.39
N ALA A 76 4.80 -13.05 -2.65
CA ALA A 76 4.57 -14.17 -1.73
C ALA A 76 3.81 -15.35 -2.36
N GLY A 77 3.24 -15.18 -3.57
CA GLY A 77 2.49 -16.23 -4.27
C GLY A 77 1.17 -16.62 -3.59
N LEU A 78 0.62 -15.73 -2.75
CA LEU A 78 -0.59 -15.98 -1.98
C LEU A 78 -1.78 -15.33 -2.68
N ILE A 79 -2.74 -16.14 -3.14
CA ILE A 79 -3.92 -15.61 -3.81
C ILE A 79 -4.86 -14.99 -2.77
N SER A 80 -5.17 -13.70 -2.92
CA SER A 80 -6.12 -12.99 -2.09
C SER A 80 -7.18 -12.30 -2.95
N ILE A 81 -8.43 -12.70 -2.79
CA ILE A 81 -9.60 -12.07 -3.45
C ILE A 81 -10.21 -11.02 -2.52
N GLY A 82 -9.97 -11.12 -1.22
CA GLY A 82 -10.54 -10.24 -0.19
C GLY A 82 -9.72 -8.99 0.12
N HIS A 83 -8.82 -8.54 -0.76
CA HIS A 83 -7.90 -7.44 -0.45
C HIS A 83 -8.60 -6.10 -0.23
N ALA A 84 -9.77 -5.90 -0.83
CA ALA A 84 -10.58 -4.69 -0.62
C ALA A 84 -11.03 -4.51 0.84
N ALA A 85 -11.14 -5.60 1.63
CA ALA A 85 -11.44 -5.50 3.05
C ALA A 85 -10.34 -4.77 3.84
N PHE A 86 -9.05 -4.95 3.50
CA PHE A 86 -7.94 -4.24 4.17
C PHE A 86 -8.00 -2.74 3.89
N VAL A 87 -8.30 -2.35 2.65
CA VAL A 87 -8.53 -0.94 2.28
C VAL A 87 -9.71 -0.39 3.09
N GLY A 88 -10.79 -1.15 3.22
CA GLY A 88 -11.95 -0.80 4.03
C GLY A 88 -11.59 -0.62 5.51
N VAL A 89 -10.86 -1.57 6.12
CA VAL A 89 -10.40 -1.47 7.51
C VAL A 89 -9.61 -0.18 7.72
N GLY A 90 -8.65 0.13 6.86
CA GLY A 90 -7.87 1.36 6.94
C GLY A 90 -8.73 2.62 6.85
N ALA A 91 -9.65 2.67 5.88
CA ALA A 91 -10.54 3.81 5.67
C ALA A 91 -11.48 4.05 6.86
N TYR A 92 -12.14 3.01 7.36
CA TYR A 92 -13.03 3.12 8.52
C TYR A 92 -12.28 3.46 9.80
N THR A 93 -11.10 2.91 10.01
CA THR A 93 -10.24 3.26 11.15
C THR A 93 -9.87 4.74 11.10
N LEU A 94 -9.39 5.23 9.96
CA LEU A 94 -9.04 6.64 9.78
C LEU A 94 -10.24 7.55 10.06
N ALA A 95 -11.42 7.22 9.51
CA ALA A 95 -12.64 8.01 9.68
C ALA A 95 -13.09 8.03 11.15
N SER A 96 -13.07 6.88 11.84
CA SER A 96 -13.44 6.78 13.25
C SER A 96 -12.50 7.57 14.15
N PHE A 97 -11.19 7.45 13.96
CA PHE A 97 -10.21 8.23 14.72
C PHE A 97 -10.33 9.73 14.44
N SER A 98 -10.56 10.13 13.18
CA SER A 98 -10.74 11.53 12.82
C SER A 98 -11.96 12.16 13.53
N ASN A 99 -13.05 11.41 13.69
CA ASN A 99 -14.25 11.91 14.39
C ASN A 99 -14.06 12.00 15.91
N VAL A 100 -13.49 10.96 16.52
CA VAL A 100 -13.26 10.93 17.97
C VAL A 100 -12.28 12.02 18.41
N ILE A 101 -11.22 12.24 17.65
CA ILE A 101 -10.15 13.18 17.98
C ILE A 101 -10.51 14.59 17.52
N GLY A 102 -11.22 14.75 16.41
CA GLY A 102 -11.59 16.04 15.84
C GLY A 102 -12.50 16.89 16.71
N GLU A 103 -13.29 16.27 17.60
CA GLU A 103 -14.17 16.96 18.54
C GLU A 103 -13.47 17.37 19.86
N SER A 104 -12.42 16.65 20.26
CA SER A 104 -11.84 16.82 21.60
C SER A 104 -10.50 17.54 21.67
N HIS A 105 -9.67 17.52 20.61
CA HIS A 105 -8.32 18.11 20.66
C HIS A 105 -7.85 18.70 19.34
N VAL A 106 -7.78 20.04 19.29
CA VAL A 106 -7.24 20.83 18.14
C VAL A 106 -5.80 20.45 17.79
N LEU A 107 -4.98 20.03 18.75
CA LEU A 107 -3.59 19.62 18.54
C LEU A 107 -3.44 18.34 17.69
N LEU A 108 -4.37 17.40 17.80
CA LEU A 108 -4.34 16.11 17.09
C LEU A 108 -4.91 16.20 15.66
N THR A 109 -5.72 17.22 15.37
CA THR A 109 -6.21 17.46 14.00
C THR A 109 -5.10 17.91 13.05
N HIS A 110 -3.97 18.40 13.58
CA HIS A 110 -2.76 18.71 12.80
C HIS A 110 -1.92 17.45 12.50
N ALA A 111 -2.16 16.36 13.21
CA ALA A 111 -1.41 15.11 13.10
C ALA A 111 -2.02 14.11 12.09
N TRP A 112 -2.69 14.60 11.04
CA TRP A 112 -3.29 13.73 10.00
C TRP A 112 -2.31 12.69 9.41
N PRO A 113 -0.99 12.97 9.23
CA PRO A 113 -0.08 11.93 8.76
C PRO A 113 0.10 10.80 9.79
N LEU A 114 0.03 11.14 11.10
CA LEU A 114 0.08 10.14 12.16
C LEU A 114 -1.16 9.24 12.14
N MET A 115 -2.34 9.81 11.86
CA MET A 115 -3.58 9.03 11.73
C MET A 115 -3.50 8.03 10.56
N ILE A 116 -2.88 8.40 9.44
CA ILE A 116 -2.63 7.49 8.31
C ILE A 116 -1.74 6.33 8.76
N ILE A 117 -0.65 6.62 9.47
CA ILE A 117 0.25 5.59 9.99
C ILE A 117 -0.48 4.66 10.96
N ILE A 118 -1.27 5.20 11.88
CA ILE A 118 -2.06 4.39 12.84
C ILE A 118 -3.07 3.50 12.09
N SER A 119 -3.79 4.05 11.10
CA SER A 119 -4.73 3.25 10.30
C SER A 119 -4.02 2.12 9.53
N GLY A 120 -2.81 2.38 9.01
CA GLY A 120 -1.96 1.37 8.41
C GLY A 120 -1.57 0.26 9.40
N PHE A 121 -1.18 0.61 10.63
CA PHE A 121 -0.89 -0.37 11.67
C PHE A 121 -2.11 -1.22 12.03
N VAL A 122 -3.30 -0.63 12.14
CA VAL A 122 -4.53 -1.39 12.35
C VAL A 122 -4.78 -2.33 11.17
N GLY A 123 -4.63 -1.86 9.94
CA GLY A 123 -4.68 -2.69 8.73
C GLY A 123 -3.69 -3.86 8.78
N ALA A 124 -2.45 -3.62 9.25
CA ALA A 124 -1.44 -4.66 9.41
C ALA A 124 -1.84 -5.72 10.46
N VAL A 125 -2.42 -5.31 11.58
CA VAL A 125 -2.92 -6.24 12.61
C VAL A 125 -4.05 -7.11 12.04
N PHE A 126 -5.00 -6.51 11.32
CA PHE A 126 -6.05 -7.27 10.64
C PHE A 126 -5.47 -8.18 9.56
N GLY A 127 -4.49 -7.72 8.80
CA GLY A 127 -3.75 -8.54 7.84
C GLY A 127 -3.09 -9.74 8.49
N ALA A 128 -2.40 -9.54 9.63
CA ALA A 128 -1.82 -10.63 10.40
C ALA A 128 -2.88 -11.64 10.87
N PHE A 129 -4.03 -11.15 11.34
CA PHE A 129 -5.14 -11.99 11.79
C PHE A 129 -5.68 -12.88 10.66
N VAL A 130 -5.87 -12.31 9.45
CA VAL A 130 -6.26 -13.08 8.24
C VAL A 130 -5.14 -14.00 7.78
N GLY A 131 -3.89 -13.62 8.01
CA GLY A 131 -2.70 -14.42 7.72
C GLY A 131 -2.56 -15.69 8.58
N LEU A 132 -3.13 -15.71 9.78
CA LEU A 132 -3.06 -16.91 10.67
C LEU A 132 -3.67 -18.17 10.04
N PRO A 133 -4.90 -18.16 9.50
CA PRO A 133 -5.42 -19.29 8.73
C PRO A 133 -4.60 -19.61 7.49
N ALA A 134 -4.00 -18.60 6.85
CA ALA A 134 -3.18 -18.74 5.66
C ALA A 134 -1.93 -19.64 5.88
N MET A 135 -1.45 -19.77 7.12
CA MET A 135 -0.36 -20.68 7.45
C MET A 135 -0.69 -22.15 7.08
N ARG A 136 -1.96 -22.52 7.22
CA ARG A 136 -2.44 -23.92 7.01
C ARG A 136 -3.10 -24.11 5.65
N LEU A 137 -3.57 -23.05 5.02
CA LEU A 137 -4.30 -23.08 3.76
C LEU A 137 -3.35 -22.91 2.57
N LYS A 138 -3.66 -23.59 1.47
CA LYS A 138 -2.88 -23.52 0.23
C LYS A 138 -3.76 -23.08 -0.93
N HIS A 139 -3.17 -22.28 -1.82
CA HIS A 139 -3.74 -21.89 -3.11
C HIS A 139 -5.24 -21.49 -3.07
N LEU A 140 -6.12 -22.33 -3.63
CA LEU A 140 -7.55 -22.03 -3.79
C LEU A 140 -8.28 -21.85 -2.44
N TYR A 141 -7.96 -22.68 -1.43
CA TYR A 141 -8.58 -22.56 -0.12
C TYR A 141 -8.29 -21.23 0.56
N LEU A 142 -7.10 -20.70 0.34
CA LEU A 142 -6.71 -19.38 0.83
C LEU A 142 -7.52 -18.26 0.13
N ALA A 143 -7.73 -18.39 -1.18
CA ALA A 143 -8.55 -17.45 -1.93
C ALA A 143 -9.99 -17.39 -1.40
N ILE A 144 -10.59 -18.57 -1.13
CA ILE A 144 -11.94 -18.68 -0.54
C ILE A 144 -11.97 -18.07 0.87
N ALA A 145 -10.96 -18.35 1.70
CA ALA A 145 -10.88 -17.80 3.05
C ALA A 145 -10.80 -16.26 3.05
N THR A 146 -10.00 -15.68 2.14
CA THR A 146 -9.91 -14.21 2.02
C THR A 146 -11.19 -13.58 1.47
N LEU A 147 -11.88 -14.26 0.57
CA LEU A 147 -13.21 -13.84 0.10
C LEU A 147 -14.23 -13.86 1.24
N SER A 148 -14.25 -14.95 2.05
CA SER A 148 -15.13 -15.06 3.21
C SER A 148 -14.87 -13.95 4.22
N PHE A 149 -13.59 -13.62 4.48
CA PHE A 149 -13.22 -12.50 5.32
C PHE A 149 -13.78 -11.17 4.80
N GLN A 150 -13.70 -10.94 3.49
CA GLN A 150 -14.27 -9.74 2.89
C GLN A 150 -15.78 -9.67 3.07
N MET A 151 -16.49 -10.79 2.91
CA MET A 151 -17.94 -10.83 3.10
C MET A 151 -18.32 -10.55 4.55
N ILE A 152 -17.61 -11.14 5.53
CA ILE A 152 -17.81 -10.88 6.95
C ILE A 152 -17.55 -9.41 7.28
N PHE A 153 -16.47 -8.84 6.74
CA PHE A 153 -16.13 -7.43 6.96
C PHE A 153 -17.23 -6.50 6.40
N THR A 154 -17.68 -6.75 5.16
CA THR A 154 -18.75 -5.96 4.53
C THR A 154 -20.06 -6.06 5.33
N TRP A 155 -20.40 -7.25 5.77
CA TRP A 155 -21.58 -7.47 6.64
C TRP A 155 -21.45 -6.70 7.97
N THR A 156 -20.29 -6.80 8.62
CA THR A 156 -20.01 -6.10 9.88
C THR A 156 -20.22 -4.59 9.75
N ILE A 157 -19.72 -3.98 8.67
CA ILE A 157 -19.88 -2.55 8.41
C ILE A 157 -21.36 -2.19 8.22
N GLN A 158 -22.10 -3.01 7.47
CA GLN A 158 -23.50 -2.72 7.16
C GLN A 158 -24.45 -2.84 8.36
N PHE A 159 -24.17 -3.75 9.27
CA PHE A 159 -25.11 -4.07 10.37
C PHE A 159 -24.69 -3.51 11.72
N MET A 160 -23.43 -3.18 11.94
CA MET A 160 -23.01 -2.58 13.21
C MET A 160 -23.26 -1.07 13.24
N THR A 161 -23.99 -0.60 14.24
CA THR A 161 -24.25 0.83 14.51
C THR A 161 -22.97 1.63 14.74
N PHE A 162 -21.91 0.99 15.25
CA PHE A 162 -20.59 1.60 15.43
C PHE A 162 -19.98 2.11 14.11
N PHE A 163 -20.24 1.42 13.01
CA PHE A 163 -19.78 1.82 11.66
C PHE A 163 -20.85 2.60 10.89
N ASN A 164 -21.76 3.26 11.60
CA ASN A 164 -22.82 4.07 11.00
C ASN A 164 -23.67 3.30 9.97
N GLN A 165 -23.84 2.00 10.17
CA GLN A 165 -24.63 1.09 9.31
C GLN A 165 -24.26 1.18 7.82
N GLY A 166 -22.99 1.29 7.52
CA GLY A 166 -22.48 1.39 6.15
C GLY A 166 -22.72 2.75 5.47
N GLN A 167 -23.24 3.73 6.18
CA GLN A 167 -23.37 5.09 5.68
C GLN A 167 -22.01 5.77 5.65
N THR A 168 -21.92 6.86 4.88
CA THR A 168 -20.71 7.67 4.79
C THR A 168 -20.37 8.27 6.16
N ILE A 169 -19.25 7.90 6.73
CA ILE A 169 -18.76 8.52 7.96
C ILE A 169 -18.13 9.87 7.55
N PRO A 170 -18.67 11.00 8.05
CA PRO A 170 -18.04 12.29 7.77
C PRO A 170 -16.65 12.31 8.41
N ILE A 171 -15.63 12.59 7.63
CA ILE A 171 -14.28 12.79 8.15
C ILE A 171 -14.25 14.15 8.87
N GLY A 172 -13.71 14.17 10.09
CA GLY A 172 -13.50 15.39 10.86
C GLY A 172 -12.66 16.42 10.10
N ARG A 173 -12.61 17.65 10.61
CA ARG A 173 -11.87 18.74 9.99
C ARG A 173 -10.38 18.42 10.00
N VAL A 174 -9.76 18.36 8.81
CA VAL A 174 -8.31 18.22 8.66
C VAL A 174 -7.70 19.61 8.59
N PHE A 175 -6.76 19.90 9.48
CA PHE A 175 -6.08 21.19 9.51
C PHE A 175 -4.69 21.05 8.84
N TRP A 176 -4.32 22.06 8.07
CA TRP A 176 -2.95 22.21 7.61
C TRP A 176 -2.02 22.56 8.78
N PHE A 177 -0.72 22.32 8.64
CA PHE A 177 0.29 22.72 9.65
C PHE A 177 0.24 24.20 10.08
N THR A 178 -0.37 25.06 9.29
CA THR A 178 -0.58 26.49 9.56
C THR A 178 -1.92 26.82 10.23
N GLY A 179 -2.67 25.83 10.73
CA GLY A 179 -3.96 26.05 11.40
C GLY A 179 -5.14 26.38 10.47
N LYS A 180 -4.98 26.29 9.15
CA LYS A 180 -6.07 26.48 8.19
C LYS A 180 -6.78 25.16 7.92
N VAL A 181 -8.13 25.17 7.94
CA VAL A 181 -8.95 24.01 7.58
C VAL A 181 -8.74 23.67 6.11
N VAL A 182 -8.31 22.44 5.83
CA VAL A 182 -8.24 21.94 4.46
C VAL A 182 -9.65 21.54 4.04
N ARG A 183 -10.29 22.37 3.22
CA ARG A 183 -11.61 22.06 2.66
C ARG A 183 -11.47 20.97 1.58
N LYS A 184 -12.58 20.25 1.35
CA LYS A 184 -12.67 19.27 0.25
C LYS A 184 -12.35 19.88 -1.14
N GLU A 185 -12.46 21.19 -1.26
CA GLU A 185 -12.20 21.95 -2.50
C GLU A 185 -10.70 22.14 -2.81
N HIS A 186 -9.80 21.79 -1.88
CA HIS A 186 -8.35 21.87 -2.11
C HIS A 186 -7.82 20.60 -2.78
N TYR A 187 -8.36 20.25 -3.95
CA TYR A 187 -8.01 19.05 -4.71
C TYR A 187 -6.51 18.94 -5.00
N PHE A 188 -5.85 20.06 -5.31
CA PHE A 188 -4.40 20.09 -5.56
C PHE A 188 -3.60 19.62 -4.35
N PHE A 189 -3.99 20.01 -3.16
CA PHE A 189 -3.33 19.58 -1.93
C PHE A 189 -3.43 18.06 -1.75
N TRP A 190 -4.63 17.51 -1.90
CA TRP A 190 -4.86 16.07 -1.75
C TRP A 190 -4.10 15.27 -2.79
N TYR A 191 -4.10 15.74 -4.04
CA TYR A 191 -3.32 15.13 -5.10
C TYR A 191 -1.83 15.01 -4.75
N TYR A 192 -1.18 16.11 -4.35
CA TYR A 192 0.24 16.08 -4.01
C TYR A 192 0.52 15.27 -2.75
N ALA A 193 -0.34 15.31 -1.74
CA ALA A 193 -0.21 14.50 -0.54
C ALA A 193 -0.26 13.01 -0.85
N ILE A 194 -1.24 12.57 -1.63
CA ILE A 194 -1.38 11.16 -2.05
C ILE A 194 -0.21 10.76 -2.96
N LEU A 195 0.18 11.60 -3.91
CA LEU A 195 1.31 11.34 -4.81
C LEU A 195 2.61 11.08 -4.03
N VAL A 196 2.91 11.91 -3.03
CA VAL A 196 4.08 11.73 -2.16
C VAL A 196 4.01 10.39 -1.43
N ILE A 197 2.84 10.04 -0.89
CA ILE A 197 2.63 8.74 -0.21
C ILE A 197 2.86 7.59 -1.18
N VAL A 198 2.29 7.63 -2.39
CA VAL A 198 2.49 6.61 -3.44
C VAL A 198 3.97 6.41 -3.75
N VAL A 199 4.72 7.50 -3.91
CA VAL A 199 6.15 7.45 -4.21
C VAL A 199 6.94 6.86 -3.04
N ILE A 200 6.67 7.30 -1.81
CA ILE A 200 7.32 6.79 -0.60
C ILE A 200 7.05 5.28 -0.45
N LEU A 201 5.79 4.86 -0.58
CA LEU A 201 5.41 3.44 -0.49
C LEU A 201 6.03 2.62 -1.61
N GLY A 202 6.09 3.13 -2.84
CA GLY A 202 6.77 2.45 -3.95
C GLY A 202 8.25 2.19 -3.64
N PHE A 203 8.95 3.17 -3.08
CA PHE A 203 10.34 2.99 -2.64
C PHE A 203 10.45 2.04 -1.44
N ALA A 204 9.51 2.12 -0.48
CA ALA A 204 9.49 1.24 0.69
C ALA A 204 9.30 -0.23 0.28
N VAL A 205 8.31 -0.54 -0.55
CA VAL A 205 8.06 -1.89 -1.08
C VAL A 205 9.29 -2.40 -1.84
N ARG A 206 9.89 -1.58 -2.69
CA ARG A 206 11.09 -1.94 -3.41
C ARG A 206 12.27 -2.25 -2.49
N ASN A 207 12.49 -1.42 -1.47
CA ASN A 207 13.55 -1.64 -0.49
C ASN A 207 13.29 -2.88 0.35
N LEU A 208 12.03 -3.14 0.69
CA LEU A 208 11.59 -4.36 1.36
C LEU A 208 11.95 -5.61 0.55
N LEU A 209 11.67 -5.61 -0.76
CA LEU A 209 11.94 -6.75 -1.64
C LEU A 209 13.43 -7.10 -1.74
N ARG A 210 14.30 -6.12 -1.55
CA ARG A 210 15.77 -6.32 -1.51
C ARG A 210 16.28 -6.79 -0.14
N SER A 211 15.47 -6.64 0.89
CA SER A 211 15.81 -7.05 2.24
C SER A 211 15.81 -8.57 2.41
N LYS A 212 16.25 -9.05 3.55
CA LYS A 212 16.17 -10.47 3.92
C LYS A 212 14.72 -10.97 3.86
N HIS A 213 13.78 -10.16 4.32
CA HIS A 213 12.35 -10.50 4.34
C HIS A 213 11.77 -10.66 2.93
N GLY A 214 12.13 -9.78 1.99
CA GLY A 214 11.70 -9.92 0.59
C GLY A 214 12.22 -11.20 -0.07
N ARG A 215 13.46 -11.56 0.18
CA ARG A 215 14.01 -12.84 -0.32
C ARG A 215 13.30 -14.05 0.28
N CYS A 216 12.94 -14.00 1.58
CA CYS A 216 12.12 -15.07 2.20
C CYS A 216 10.75 -15.20 1.53
N LEU A 217 10.10 -14.09 1.17
CA LEU A 217 8.80 -14.12 0.47
C LEU A 217 8.92 -14.87 -0.86
N VAL A 218 9.92 -14.55 -1.67
CA VAL A 218 10.15 -15.20 -2.98
C VAL A 218 10.51 -16.67 -2.81
N ALA A 219 11.38 -17.01 -1.85
CA ALA A 219 11.77 -18.40 -1.60
C ALA A 219 10.56 -19.28 -1.18
N VAL A 220 9.69 -18.77 -0.33
CA VAL A 220 8.46 -19.46 0.10
C VAL A 220 7.47 -19.58 -1.06
N ARG A 221 7.37 -18.56 -1.93
CA ARG A 221 6.55 -18.64 -3.14
C ARG A 221 6.99 -19.78 -4.05
N ASP A 222 8.29 -19.89 -4.28
CA ASP A 222 8.84 -20.84 -5.24
C ASP A 222 8.76 -22.29 -4.71
N ASN A 223 9.11 -22.52 -3.44
CA ASN A 223 8.95 -23.83 -2.82
C ASN A 223 8.93 -23.75 -1.28
N ASP A 224 7.75 -23.94 -0.67
CA ASP A 224 7.53 -23.94 0.78
C ASP A 224 8.46 -24.94 1.51
N ARG A 225 8.65 -26.16 0.95
CA ARG A 225 9.42 -27.23 1.59
C ARG A 225 10.92 -26.97 1.54
N ALA A 226 11.41 -26.45 0.41
CA ALA A 226 12.82 -26.10 0.28
C ALA A 226 13.18 -24.91 1.18
N ALA A 227 12.30 -23.92 1.30
CA ALA A 227 12.47 -22.80 2.21
C ALA A 227 12.54 -23.26 3.68
N ASP A 228 11.67 -24.19 4.08
CA ASP A 228 11.67 -24.77 5.43
C ASP A 228 12.97 -25.52 5.73
N ALA A 229 13.46 -26.33 4.78
CA ALA A 229 14.74 -27.04 4.89
C ALA A 229 15.95 -26.10 5.04
N MET A 230 15.85 -24.86 4.53
CA MET A 230 16.85 -23.81 4.71
C MET A 230 16.70 -23.00 6.02
N GLY A 231 15.79 -23.42 6.92
CA GLY A 231 15.54 -22.75 8.20
C GLY A 231 14.61 -21.54 8.13
N MET A 232 13.94 -21.31 7.00
CA MET A 232 12.89 -20.29 6.89
C MET A 232 11.57 -20.91 7.32
N HIS A 233 10.79 -20.20 8.15
CA HIS A 233 9.45 -20.65 8.55
C HIS A 233 8.37 -20.18 7.57
N PRO A 234 7.85 -21.03 6.67
CA PRO A 234 6.88 -20.60 5.64
C PRO A 234 5.61 -19.99 6.23
N GLY A 235 5.13 -20.57 7.35
CA GLY A 235 3.94 -20.06 8.04
C GLY A 235 4.07 -18.61 8.48
N PHE A 236 5.12 -18.27 9.22
CA PHE A 236 5.37 -16.89 9.66
C PHE A 236 5.59 -15.95 8.49
N THR A 237 6.25 -16.41 7.44
CA THR A 237 6.47 -15.60 6.22
C THR A 237 5.14 -15.24 5.55
N LYS A 238 4.17 -16.16 5.52
CA LYS A 238 2.82 -15.90 5.00
C LYS A 238 2.06 -14.87 5.84
N VAL A 239 2.08 -15.03 7.18
CA VAL A 239 1.46 -14.04 8.08
C VAL A 239 2.09 -12.66 7.92
N TYR A 240 3.41 -12.60 7.83
CA TYR A 240 4.14 -11.35 7.59
C TYR A 240 3.76 -10.70 6.26
N ALA A 241 3.60 -11.50 5.19
CA ALA A 241 3.13 -11.02 3.89
C ALA A 241 1.74 -10.38 3.99
N PHE A 242 0.81 -11.03 4.69
CA PHE A 242 -0.54 -10.50 4.94
C PHE A 242 -0.52 -9.22 5.80
N ALA A 243 0.31 -9.17 6.84
CA ALA A 243 0.46 -7.99 7.68
C ALA A 243 0.99 -6.79 6.89
N LEU A 244 2.03 -6.99 6.08
CA LEU A 244 2.59 -5.93 5.24
C LEU A 244 1.64 -5.47 4.14
N SER A 245 0.89 -6.40 3.57
CA SER A 245 -0.10 -6.11 2.53
C SER A 245 -1.32 -5.37 3.10
N GLY A 246 -1.65 -5.61 4.37
CA GLY A 246 -2.74 -4.93 5.07
C GLY A 246 -2.37 -3.54 5.60
N PHE A 247 -1.07 -3.26 5.79
CA PHE A 247 -0.55 -1.93 6.15
C PHE A 247 -0.73 -0.94 5.01
#